data_01219ac3e8719b8974daaf322e5d0a11
#
_entry.id   01219ac3e8719b8974daaf322e5d0a11
#
_cell.length_a   1.000
_cell.length_b   1.000
_cell.length_c   1.000
_cell.angle_alpha   90.00
_cell.angle_beta   90.00
_cell.angle_gamma   90.00
#
_symmetry.space_group_name_H-M   'P 1'
#
loop_
_entity.id
_entity.type
_entity.pdbx_description
1 polymer ?
#
loop_
_entity_poly.entity_id
_entity_poly.type
_entity_poly.pdbx_seq_one_letter_code
_entity_poly.pdbx_strand_id
1 'polypeptide(L)'
;MQVEPSGSDWAFANSVHDEFLQKPGAQHIASEFALAYLSAVLNKVKPNSVLEFGAGIGTITHFLLKHPANIGHVTTTENHPYCLEQFAANISEEFDGRYDLIVDDSTLIPGQRPYELVIVDNLVSARGYAYLDHGMTCFVEGARSANRREIQSELAGRGLRCDFVNYNPGMQNFSIILRRSKKSGIPYPKFRFRKVRKGCWIGAVEPTV
;
A
#
# COMPACT_ATOMS: atom_id res chain seq x y z
N MET A 1 3.14 9.82 -11.22
CA MET A 1 3.12 8.65 -12.15
C MET A 1 1.68 8.17 -12.29
N GLN A 2 1.16 8.04 -13.52
CA GLN A 2 -0.18 7.44 -13.75
C GLN A 2 -0.05 5.97 -14.08
N VAL A 3 -0.89 5.15 -13.48
CA VAL A 3 -1.03 3.70 -13.73
C VAL A 3 -2.52 3.33 -13.79
N GLU A 4 -2.84 2.29 -14.56
CA GLU A 4 -4.18 1.73 -14.64
C GLU A 4 -4.06 0.20 -14.63
N PRO A 5 -4.72 -0.49 -13.68
CA PRO A 5 -4.66 -1.93 -13.60
C PRO A 5 -5.32 -2.61 -14.80
N SER A 6 -4.64 -3.58 -15.39
CA SER A 6 -5.17 -4.48 -16.41
C SER A 6 -6.09 -5.55 -15.82
N GLY A 7 -6.76 -6.33 -16.67
CA GLY A 7 -7.55 -7.48 -16.23
C GLY A 7 -6.72 -8.52 -15.46
N SER A 8 -5.45 -8.74 -15.84
CA SER A 8 -4.54 -9.64 -15.12
C SER A 8 -4.14 -9.10 -13.75
N ASP A 9 -3.95 -7.77 -13.61
CA ASP A 9 -3.67 -7.16 -12.32
C ASP A 9 -4.83 -7.35 -11.34
N TRP A 10 -6.06 -7.16 -11.82
CA TRP A 10 -7.26 -7.41 -11.02
C TRP A 10 -7.41 -8.88 -10.65
N ALA A 11 -7.19 -9.80 -11.59
CA ALA A 11 -7.30 -11.24 -11.32
C ALA A 11 -6.30 -11.68 -10.26
N PHE A 12 -5.05 -11.24 -10.34
CA PHE A 12 -4.03 -11.55 -9.36
C PHE A 12 -4.32 -10.92 -7.99
N ALA A 13 -4.73 -9.65 -7.96
CA ALA A 13 -5.10 -8.94 -6.74
C ALA A 13 -6.26 -9.62 -6.01
N ASN A 14 -7.32 -10.01 -6.74
CA ASN A 14 -8.45 -10.72 -6.16
C ASN A 14 -8.03 -12.08 -5.60
N SER A 15 -7.20 -12.84 -6.32
CA SER A 15 -6.74 -14.15 -5.86
C SER A 15 -6.03 -14.07 -4.50
N VAL A 16 -5.09 -13.12 -4.34
CA VAL A 16 -4.37 -12.95 -3.07
C VAL A 16 -5.29 -12.37 -1.98
N HIS A 17 -6.13 -11.41 -2.33
CA HIS A 17 -7.08 -10.82 -1.37
C HIS A 17 -8.05 -11.87 -0.82
N ASP A 18 -8.63 -12.71 -1.68
CA ASP A 18 -9.57 -13.77 -1.30
C ASP A 18 -8.89 -14.84 -0.45
N GLU A 19 -7.63 -15.19 -0.75
CA GLU A 19 -6.82 -16.08 0.09
C GLU A 19 -6.68 -15.49 1.50
N PHE A 20 -6.31 -14.21 1.63
CA PHE A 20 -6.08 -13.59 2.92
C PHE A 20 -7.37 -13.23 3.68
N LEU A 21 -8.51 -13.10 3.00
CA LEU A 21 -9.81 -12.94 3.67
C LEU A 21 -10.18 -14.12 4.57
N GLN A 22 -9.61 -15.30 4.34
CA GLN A 22 -9.84 -16.51 5.14
C GLN A 22 -8.87 -16.62 6.33
N LYS A 23 -7.89 -15.73 6.46
CA LYS A 23 -6.88 -15.78 7.51
C LYS A 23 -7.33 -15.02 8.77
N PRO A 24 -6.90 -15.46 9.96
CA PRO A 24 -7.09 -14.68 11.18
C PRO A 24 -6.44 -13.29 11.03
N GLY A 25 -7.15 -12.23 11.42
CA GLY A 25 -6.66 -10.85 11.26
C GLY A 25 -7.02 -10.16 9.93
N ALA A 26 -7.80 -10.82 9.07
CA ALA A 26 -8.20 -10.31 7.75
C ALA A 26 -8.94 -8.97 7.73
N GLN A 27 -9.46 -8.48 8.88
CA GLN A 27 -10.20 -7.21 8.95
C GLN A 27 -9.35 -5.97 8.61
N HIS A 28 -8.04 -6.10 8.58
CA HIS A 28 -7.08 -4.99 8.35
C HIS A 28 -6.19 -5.18 7.12
N ILE A 29 -6.44 -6.18 6.28
CA ILE A 29 -5.66 -6.41 5.07
C ILE A 29 -5.85 -5.30 4.03
N ALA A 30 -4.87 -5.17 3.13
CA ALA A 30 -4.98 -4.30 1.96
C ALA A 30 -6.18 -4.69 1.10
N SER A 31 -6.86 -3.70 0.53
CA SER A 31 -8.02 -3.97 -0.32
C SER A 31 -7.62 -4.53 -1.68
N GLU A 32 -8.52 -5.30 -2.31
CA GLU A 32 -8.35 -5.78 -3.67
C GLU A 32 -8.05 -4.63 -4.66
N PHE A 33 -8.61 -3.45 -4.40
CA PHE A 33 -8.36 -2.25 -5.19
C PHE A 33 -6.91 -1.77 -5.05
N ALA A 34 -6.40 -1.65 -3.82
CA ALA A 34 -5.03 -1.24 -3.57
C ALA A 34 -4.03 -2.25 -4.15
N LEU A 35 -4.30 -3.56 -4.01
CA LEU A 35 -3.47 -4.62 -4.57
C LEU A 35 -3.44 -4.57 -6.11
N ALA A 36 -4.57 -4.32 -6.80
CA ALA A 36 -4.60 -4.19 -8.25
C ALA A 36 -3.76 -3.01 -8.75
N TYR A 37 -3.86 -1.86 -8.08
CA TYR A 37 -3.02 -0.70 -8.40
C TYR A 37 -1.55 -0.93 -8.07
N LEU A 38 -1.25 -1.65 -6.98
CA LEU A 38 0.12 -2.07 -6.66
C LEU A 38 0.67 -2.99 -7.75
N SER A 39 -0.12 -3.96 -8.26
CA SER A 39 0.27 -4.80 -9.39
C SER A 39 0.65 -3.98 -10.63
N ALA A 40 -0.18 -2.99 -10.99
CA ALA A 40 0.11 -2.10 -12.12
C ALA A 40 1.39 -1.27 -11.91
N VAL A 41 1.68 -0.85 -10.67
CA VAL A 41 2.95 -0.20 -10.29
C VAL A 41 4.12 -1.15 -10.49
N LEU A 42 4.02 -2.38 -9.96
CA LEU A 42 5.08 -3.39 -10.07
C LEU A 42 5.41 -3.73 -11.53
N ASN A 43 4.38 -3.88 -12.37
CA ASN A 43 4.55 -4.13 -13.80
C ASN A 43 5.23 -2.96 -14.54
N LYS A 44 5.00 -1.73 -14.09
CA LYS A 44 5.57 -0.52 -14.69
C LYS A 44 6.98 -0.23 -14.19
N VAL A 45 7.22 -0.31 -12.88
CA VAL A 45 8.48 0.03 -12.23
C VAL A 45 9.46 -1.12 -12.30
N LYS A 46 8.97 -2.36 -12.18
CA LYS A 46 9.76 -3.62 -12.11
C LYS A 46 10.87 -3.52 -11.05
N PRO A 47 10.52 -3.17 -9.80
CA PRO A 47 11.52 -2.97 -8.77
C PRO A 47 12.18 -4.31 -8.41
N ASN A 48 13.50 -4.30 -8.28
CA ASN A 48 14.23 -5.43 -7.73
C ASN A 48 14.22 -5.45 -6.19
N SER A 49 14.08 -4.27 -5.58
CA SER A 49 14.15 -4.07 -4.13
C SER A 49 12.98 -3.22 -3.65
N VAL A 50 12.21 -3.76 -2.69
CA VAL A 50 11.01 -3.13 -2.14
C VAL A 50 11.13 -3.01 -0.62
N LEU A 51 10.75 -1.85 -0.07
CA LEU A 51 10.58 -1.63 1.36
C LEU A 51 9.08 -1.46 1.66
N GLU A 52 8.56 -2.26 2.59
CA GLU A 52 7.19 -2.18 3.08
C GLU A 52 7.17 -1.77 4.55
N PHE A 53 6.44 -0.73 4.88
CA PHE A 53 6.14 -0.33 6.25
C PHE A 53 4.76 -0.82 6.66
N GLY A 54 4.70 -1.75 7.62
CA GLY A 54 3.48 -2.32 8.16
C GLY A 54 3.05 -3.59 7.42
N ALA A 55 3.75 -4.68 7.64
CA ALA A 55 3.44 -5.98 7.04
C ALA A 55 2.05 -6.51 7.45
N GLY A 56 1.57 -6.16 8.67
CA GLY A 56 0.37 -6.72 9.21
C GLY A 56 0.46 -8.24 9.28
N ILE A 57 -0.55 -8.94 8.77
CA ILE A 57 -0.54 -10.41 8.70
C ILE A 57 0.16 -10.96 7.45
N GLY A 58 0.87 -10.11 6.69
CA GLY A 58 1.71 -10.49 5.55
C GLY A 58 1.05 -10.37 4.17
N THR A 59 -0.10 -9.72 4.03
CA THR A 59 -0.85 -9.68 2.76
C THR A 59 -0.06 -9.04 1.62
N ILE A 60 0.50 -7.85 1.84
CA ILE A 60 1.28 -7.15 0.80
C ILE A 60 2.62 -7.84 0.58
N THR A 61 3.32 -8.28 1.65
CA THR A 61 4.56 -9.06 1.51
C THR A 61 4.34 -10.31 0.65
N HIS A 62 3.31 -11.12 0.93
CA HIS A 62 2.95 -12.31 0.15
C HIS A 62 2.64 -11.95 -1.31
N PHE A 63 1.85 -10.88 -1.51
CA PHE A 63 1.53 -10.36 -2.84
C PHE A 63 2.79 -10.02 -3.64
N LEU A 64 3.77 -9.33 -3.03
CA LEU A 64 5.03 -8.98 -3.66
C LEU A 64 5.86 -10.21 -4.03
N LEU A 65 5.98 -11.17 -3.11
CA LEU A 65 6.77 -12.39 -3.30
C LEU A 65 6.20 -13.32 -4.38
N LYS A 66 4.88 -13.37 -4.53
CA LYS A 66 4.17 -14.14 -5.59
C LYS A 66 4.00 -13.39 -6.91
N HIS A 67 4.28 -12.08 -6.95
CA HIS A 67 3.98 -11.27 -8.14
C HIS A 67 4.81 -11.70 -9.37
N PRO A 68 4.19 -11.80 -10.57
CA PRO A 68 4.88 -12.21 -11.81
C PRO A 68 6.06 -11.31 -12.24
N ALA A 69 6.12 -10.07 -11.75
CA ALA A 69 7.26 -9.17 -11.99
C ALA A 69 8.55 -9.65 -11.31
N ASN A 70 8.49 -10.70 -10.50
CA ASN A 70 9.63 -11.36 -9.85
C ASN A 70 10.52 -10.39 -9.06
N ILE A 71 9.98 -9.85 -7.97
CA ILE A 71 10.68 -8.96 -7.05
C ILE A 71 11.90 -9.69 -6.46
N GLY A 72 13.09 -9.11 -6.57
CA GLY A 72 14.31 -9.76 -6.09
C GLY A 72 14.35 -9.87 -4.58
N HIS A 73 14.01 -8.79 -3.85
CA HIS A 73 14.01 -8.78 -2.40
C HIS A 73 12.98 -7.82 -1.81
N VAL A 74 12.32 -8.26 -0.73
CA VAL A 74 11.36 -7.47 0.05
C VAL A 74 11.91 -7.28 1.48
N THR A 75 12.06 -6.02 1.91
CA THR A 75 12.25 -5.71 3.33
C THR A 75 10.91 -5.24 3.88
N THR A 76 10.41 -5.85 4.93
CA THR A 76 9.14 -5.45 5.54
C THR A 76 9.28 -5.22 7.04
N THR A 77 8.46 -4.30 7.61
CA THR A 77 8.49 -3.99 9.03
C THR A 77 7.16 -4.31 9.69
N GLU A 78 7.21 -4.87 10.90
CA GLU A 78 6.03 -5.10 11.74
C GLU A 78 6.48 -5.22 13.20
N ASN A 79 5.72 -4.65 14.14
CA ASN A 79 6.06 -4.70 15.56
C ASN A 79 4.91 -5.19 16.46
N HIS A 80 3.72 -5.41 15.91
CA HIS A 80 2.60 -5.90 16.68
C HIS A 80 2.69 -7.42 16.87
N PRO A 81 2.76 -7.96 18.11
CA PRO A 81 3.00 -9.39 18.36
C PRO A 81 2.02 -10.32 17.64
N TYR A 82 0.73 -10.01 17.65
CA TYR A 82 -0.27 -10.78 16.93
C TYR A 82 -0.03 -10.79 15.41
N CYS A 83 0.35 -9.65 14.82
CA CYS A 83 0.64 -9.59 13.39
C CYS A 83 1.88 -10.40 13.04
N LEU A 84 2.93 -10.36 13.88
CA LEU A 84 4.14 -11.16 13.70
C LEU A 84 3.85 -12.66 13.72
N GLU A 85 3.00 -13.12 14.65
CA GLU A 85 2.58 -14.52 14.71
C GLU A 85 1.81 -14.94 13.44
N GLN A 86 0.86 -14.10 13.00
CA GLN A 86 0.08 -14.38 11.79
C GLN A 86 0.93 -14.28 10.53
N PHE A 87 1.88 -13.34 10.47
CA PHE A 87 2.83 -13.21 9.37
C PHE A 87 3.64 -14.50 9.21
N ALA A 88 4.23 -15.01 10.30
CA ALA A 88 5.00 -16.25 10.28
C ALA A 88 4.17 -17.47 9.83
N ALA A 89 2.86 -17.49 10.16
CA ALA A 89 1.96 -18.56 9.73
C ALA A 89 1.50 -18.42 8.26
N ASN A 90 1.54 -17.23 7.68
CA ASN A 90 0.99 -16.93 6.37
C ASN A 90 2.05 -16.85 5.26
N ILE A 91 3.30 -16.55 5.59
CA ILE A 91 4.39 -16.49 4.61
C ILE A 91 5.04 -17.85 4.51
N SER A 92 5.03 -18.43 3.29
CA SER A 92 5.56 -19.77 3.04
C SER A 92 7.09 -19.78 3.12
N GLU A 93 7.64 -20.89 3.62
CA GLU A 93 9.09 -21.16 3.64
C GLU A 93 9.73 -21.14 2.24
N GLU A 94 8.94 -21.34 1.18
CA GLU A 94 9.42 -21.23 -0.22
C GLU A 94 10.00 -19.84 -0.55
N PHE A 95 9.67 -18.84 0.26
CA PHE A 95 10.15 -17.45 0.09
C PHE A 95 11.37 -17.11 0.95
N ASP A 96 11.91 -18.09 1.68
CA ASP A 96 13.09 -17.88 2.53
C ASP A 96 14.26 -17.31 1.73
N GLY A 97 14.90 -16.29 2.33
CA GLY A 97 15.98 -15.55 1.67
C GLY A 97 15.53 -14.49 0.66
N ARG A 98 14.23 -14.42 0.33
CA ARG A 98 13.67 -13.38 -0.54
C ARG A 98 13.08 -12.21 0.20
N TYR A 99 12.95 -12.29 1.53
CA TYR A 99 12.49 -11.19 2.36
C TYR A 99 13.26 -11.09 3.68
N ASP A 100 13.28 -9.88 4.25
CA ASP A 100 13.70 -9.61 5.62
C ASP A 100 12.51 -9.02 6.39
N LEU A 101 12.12 -9.65 7.50
CA LEU A 101 11.15 -9.10 8.44
C LEU A 101 11.89 -8.37 9.57
N ILE A 102 11.64 -7.08 9.70
CA ILE A 102 12.24 -6.21 10.71
C ILE A 102 11.20 -5.88 11.78
N VAL A 103 11.45 -6.32 13.00
CA VAL A 103 10.52 -6.13 14.12
C VAL A 103 10.61 -4.71 14.70
N ASP A 104 11.77 -4.08 14.62
CA ASP A 104 11.99 -2.71 15.08
C ASP A 104 12.51 -1.86 13.92
N ASP A 105 11.68 -0.96 13.40
CA ASP A 105 12.00 -0.06 12.30
C ASP A 105 13.14 0.90 12.62
N SER A 106 13.45 1.11 13.92
CA SER A 106 14.61 1.90 14.34
C SER A 106 15.96 1.26 13.97
N THR A 107 15.96 -0.06 13.70
CA THR A 107 17.16 -0.80 13.26
C THR A 107 17.44 -0.67 11.78
N LEU A 108 16.47 -0.18 11.00
CA LEU A 108 16.69 0.14 9.61
C LEU A 108 17.71 1.28 9.48
N ILE A 109 18.71 1.09 8.62
CA ILE A 109 19.74 2.11 8.37
C ILE A 109 19.52 2.68 6.96
N PRO A 110 19.20 4.00 6.83
CA PRO A 110 19.07 4.63 5.52
C PRO A 110 20.34 4.42 4.68
N GLY A 111 20.17 4.11 3.39
CA GLY A 111 21.29 3.94 2.46
C GLY A 111 22.00 2.58 2.48
N GLN A 112 21.64 1.65 3.37
CA GLN A 112 22.21 0.30 3.33
C GLN A 112 21.76 -0.52 2.12
N ARG A 113 20.52 -0.30 1.66
CA ARG A 113 19.98 -0.88 0.41
C ARG A 113 19.24 0.19 -0.37
N PRO A 114 19.52 0.38 -1.66
CA PRO A 114 18.69 1.24 -2.49
C PRO A 114 17.35 0.52 -2.74
N TYR A 115 16.27 1.07 -2.20
CA TYR A 115 14.92 0.61 -2.54
C TYR A 115 14.42 1.37 -3.76
N GLU A 116 13.74 0.67 -4.66
CA GLU A 116 13.15 1.26 -5.87
C GLU A 116 11.66 1.57 -5.68
N LEU A 117 11.03 0.85 -4.75
CA LEU A 117 9.66 1.05 -4.34
C LEU A 117 9.56 1.03 -2.82
N VAL A 118 8.88 2.04 -2.27
CA VAL A 118 8.54 2.10 -0.84
C VAL A 118 7.02 2.05 -0.70
N ILE A 119 6.54 1.12 0.09
CA ILE A 119 5.12 0.92 0.40
C ILE A 119 4.85 1.36 1.83
N VAL A 120 3.83 2.18 2.03
CA VAL A 120 3.42 2.69 3.34
C VAL A 120 2.00 2.22 3.63
N ASP A 121 1.87 1.17 4.43
CA ASP A 121 0.59 0.62 4.89
C ASP A 121 0.29 0.90 6.37
N ASN A 122 1.20 1.50 7.10
CA ASN A 122 1.01 1.88 8.50
C ASN A 122 1.41 3.34 8.76
N LEU A 123 1.08 3.87 9.95
CA LEU A 123 1.65 5.13 10.43
C LEU A 123 3.16 4.91 10.65
N VAL A 124 3.96 5.52 9.80
CA VAL A 124 5.41 5.42 9.87
C VAL A 124 5.92 6.58 10.72
N SER A 125 6.89 6.32 11.58
CA SER A 125 7.61 7.38 12.27
C SER A 125 8.35 8.27 11.26
N ALA A 126 8.67 9.52 11.62
CA ALA A 126 9.43 10.44 10.74
C ALA A 126 10.75 9.82 10.22
N ARG A 127 11.33 8.87 10.96
CA ARG A 127 12.53 8.13 10.54
C ARG A 127 12.28 7.22 9.35
N GLY A 128 11.08 6.62 9.23
CA GLY A 128 10.73 5.76 8.09
C GLY A 128 10.75 6.50 6.76
N TYR A 129 10.45 7.79 6.75
CA TYR A 129 10.48 8.59 5.52
C TYR A 129 11.89 8.97 5.05
N ALA A 130 12.92 8.83 5.90
CA ALA A 130 14.31 9.04 5.54
C ALA A 130 14.83 8.07 4.45
N TYR A 131 14.09 6.97 4.21
CA TYR A 131 14.41 5.99 3.14
C TYR A 131 13.94 6.42 1.76
N LEU A 132 13.05 7.40 1.66
CA LEU A 132 12.59 7.93 0.39
C LEU A 132 13.69 8.80 -0.23
N ASP A 133 14.14 8.46 -1.44
CA ASP A 133 15.16 9.19 -2.16
C ASP A 133 14.80 9.35 -3.64
N HIS A 134 15.58 10.17 -4.35
CA HIS A 134 15.40 10.44 -5.77
C HIS A 134 15.32 9.15 -6.60
N GLY A 135 14.39 9.11 -7.53
CA GLY A 135 14.16 7.97 -8.41
C GLY A 135 13.27 6.86 -7.84
N MET A 136 12.95 6.91 -6.55
CA MET A 136 12.06 5.92 -5.93
C MET A 136 10.59 6.17 -6.28
N THR A 137 9.81 5.10 -6.27
CA THR A 137 8.35 5.17 -6.28
C THR A 137 7.82 5.00 -4.86
N CYS A 138 6.83 5.81 -4.47
CA CYS A 138 6.15 5.71 -3.20
C CYS A 138 4.69 5.29 -3.44
N PHE A 139 4.27 4.23 -2.76
CA PHE A 139 2.90 3.73 -2.74
C PHE A 139 2.34 3.85 -1.32
N VAL A 140 1.23 4.54 -1.14
CA VAL A 140 0.56 4.68 0.16
C VAL A 140 -0.79 3.99 0.11
N GLU A 141 -0.97 2.94 0.92
CA GLU A 141 -2.23 2.19 1.03
C GLU A 141 -3.26 2.99 1.81
N GLY A 142 -4.49 2.93 1.35
CA GLY A 142 -5.65 3.51 2.04
C GLY A 142 -5.75 5.03 1.94
N ALA A 143 -6.74 5.60 2.65
CA ALA A 143 -7.01 7.03 2.68
C ALA A 143 -6.14 7.79 3.71
N ARG A 144 -4.88 7.43 3.84
CA ARG A 144 -3.96 7.93 4.88
C ARG A 144 -3.39 9.31 4.50
N SER A 145 -4.22 10.33 4.53
CA SER A 145 -3.81 11.70 4.21
C SER A 145 -2.73 12.27 5.15
N ALA A 146 -2.63 11.74 6.38
CA ALA A 146 -1.57 12.13 7.33
C ALA A 146 -0.21 11.69 6.81
N ASN A 147 -0.03 10.40 6.49
CA ASN A 147 1.22 9.87 5.96
C ASN A 147 1.69 10.63 4.73
N ARG A 148 0.78 10.92 3.79
CA ARG A 148 1.12 11.70 2.60
C ARG A 148 1.68 13.07 2.92
N ARG A 149 1.06 13.82 3.86
CA ARG A 149 1.53 15.15 4.25
C ARG A 149 2.89 15.10 4.95
N GLU A 150 3.09 14.09 5.78
CA GLU A 150 4.37 13.88 6.46
C GLU A 150 5.47 13.52 5.47
N ILE A 151 5.21 12.62 4.52
CA ILE A 151 6.13 12.29 3.43
C ILE A 151 6.50 13.56 2.64
N GLN A 152 5.51 14.35 2.23
CA GLN A 152 5.76 15.58 1.48
C GLN A 152 6.56 16.60 2.26
N SER A 153 6.30 16.74 3.58
CA SER A 153 7.03 17.63 4.47
C SER A 153 8.49 17.21 4.64
N GLU A 154 8.73 15.90 4.86
CA GLU A 154 10.08 15.35 5.02
C GLU A 154 10.90 15.50 3.73
N LEU A 155 10.32 15.16 2.58
CA LEU A 155 10.96 15.30 1.29
C LEU A 155 11.29 16.76 0.97
N ALA A 156 10.39 17.69 1.27
CA ALA A 156 10.62 19.13 1.04
C ALA A 156 11.81 19.65 1.87
N GLY A 157 11.98 19.19 3.12
CA GLY A 157 13.14 19.50 3.95
C GLY A 157 14.48 19.03 3.37
N ARG A 158 14.46 18.09 2.43
CA ARG A 158 15.63 17.50 1.75
C ARG A 158 15.77 17.97 0.29
N GLY A 159 14.99 18.94 -0.16
CA GLY A 159 15.01 19.41 -1.55
C GLY A 159 14.41 18.41 -2.53
N LEU A 160 13.54 17.53 -2.05
CA LEU A 160 12.83 16.52 -2.85
C LEU A 160 11.32 16.78 -2.81
N ARG A 161 10.59 16.23 -3.78
CA ARG A 161 9.13 16.27 -3.83
C ARG A 161 8.56 14.93 -4.23
N CYS A 162 7.31 14.66 -3.84
CA CYS A 162 6.53 13.54 -4.34
C CYS A 162 5.11 14.02 -4.67
N ASP A 163 4.77 14.03 -5.94
CA ASP A 163 3.45 14.41 -6.42
C ASP A 163 2.57 13.16 -6.50
N PHE A 164 1.73 12.99 -5.48
CA PHE A 164 0.85 11.84 -5.38
C PHE A 164 -0.38 11.96 -6.28
N VAL A 165 -0.64 10.91 -7.06
CA VAL A 165 -1.91 10.70 -7.74
C VAL A 165 -2.81 9.87 -6.83
N ASN A 166 -4.05 10.33 -6.62
CA ASN A 166 -5.05 9.64 -5.80
C ASN A 166 -5.88 8.70 -6.66
N TYR A 167 -5.89 7.44 -6.29
CA TYR A 167 -6.73 6.41 -6.87
C TYR A 167 -7.79 5.98 -5.84
N ASN A 168 -9.05 6.34 -6.08
CA ASN A 168 -10.14 6.07 -5.15
C ASN A 168 -11.35 5.49 -5.88
N PRO A 169 -11.81 4.28 -5.54
CA PRO A 169 -12.96 3.66 -6.18
C PRO A 169 -14.27 4.42 -5.99
N GLY A 170 -14.36 5.32 -5.00
CA GLY A 170 -15.55 6.11 -4.72
C GLY A 170 -15.74 7.34 -5.61
N MET A 171 -14.70 7.83 -6.31
CA MET A 171 -14.81 9.06 -7.10
C MET A 171 -15.57 8.89 -8.41
N GLN A 172 -15.65 7.69 -8.97
CA GLN A 172 -16.35 7.44 -10.23
C GLN A 172 -17.88 7.36 -10.10
N ASN A 173 -18.43 7.19 -8.88
CA ASN A 173 -19.88 7.00 -8.65
C ASN A 173 -20.58 8.11 -7.85
N PHE A 174 -19.87 9.16 -7.44
CA PHE A 174 -20.46 10.19 -6.58
C PHE A 174 -21.36 11.22 -7.27
N SER A 175 -21.37 11.30 -8.59
CA SER A 175 -22.16 12.30 -9.33
C SER A 175 -23.67 12.00 -9.39
N ILE A 176 -24.12 10.80 -9.04
CA ILE A 176 -25.52 10.37 -9.22
C ILE A 176 -26.34 10.37 -7.92
N ILE A 177 -25.72 10.25 -6.73
CA ILE A 177 -26.47 10.04 -5.48
C ILE A 177 -26.82 11.32 -4.73
N LEU A 178 -26.18 12.45 -4.98
CA LEU A 178 -26.39 13.69 -4.21
C LEU A 178 -27.54 14.60 -4.68
N ARG A 179 -28.28 14.28 -5.72
CA ARG A 179 -29.33 15.18 -6.26
C ARG A 179 -30.77 14.89 -5.89
N ARG A 180 -31.09 13.92 -5.01
CA ARG A 180 -32.51 13.54 -4.75
C ARG A 180 -33.01 13.54 -3.30
N SER A 181 -32.40 14.18 -2.34
CA SER A 181 -32.89 14.07 -0.94
C SER A 181 -33.23 15.37 -0.22
N LYS A 182 -33.84 16.35 -0.88
CA LYS A 182 -34.31 17.55 -0.14
C LYS A 182 -35.81 17.86 -0.27
N LYS A 183 -36.66 16.99 -0.79
CA LYS A 183 -38.12 17.23 -0.80
C LYS A 183 -38.92 15.93 -0.88
N SER A 184 -39.09 15.19 0.20
CA SER A 184 -40.30 14.37 0.46
C SER A 184 -40.16 13.65 1.79
N GLY A 185 -41.18 13.75 2.65
CA GLY A 185 -41.26 13.13 3.99
C GLY A 185 -41.46 11.61 3.96
N ILE A 186 -40.66 10.87 3.23
CA ILE A 186 -40.69 9.40 3.15
C ILE A 186 -39.60 8.87 4.09
N PRO A 187 -39.89 7.86 4.96
CA PRO A 187 -38.90 7.31 5.86
C PRO A 187 -37.73 6.69 5.08
N TYR A 188 -36.53 7.13 5.43
CA TYR A 188 -35.26 6.67 4.80
C TYR A 188 -35.09 5.17 4.99
N PRO A 189 -34.82 4.39 3.92
CA PRO A 189 -34.27 3.05 4.08
C PRO A 189 -32.91 3.18 4.77
N LYS A 190 -32.69 2.41 5.84
CA LYS A 190 -31.39 2.32 6.52
C LYS A 190 -30.37 1.79 5.52
N PHE A 191 -29.69 2.69 4.81
CA PHE A 191 -28.54 2.30 3.99
C PHE A 191 -27.44 1.79 4.95
N ARG A 192 -27.15 0.50 4.92
CA ARG A 192 -25.87 0.00 5.40
C ARG A 192 -24.82 0.62 4.50
N PHE A 193 -24.06 1.57 5.04
CA PHE A 193 -22.84 2.04 4.37
C PHE A 193 -21.97 0.82 4.12
N ARG A 194 -21.86 0.38 2.87
CA ARG A 194 -20.78 -0.52 2.49
C ARG A 194 -19.48 0.20 2.86
N LYS A 195 -18.62 -0.47 3.65
CA LYS A 195 -17.29 0.00 4.04
C LYS A 195 -16.67 0.64 2.79
N VAL A 196 -16.36 1.95 2.88
CA VAL A 196 -15.73 2.67 1.76
C VAL A 196 -14.45 1.93 1.45
N ARG A 197 -14.32 1.40 0.22
CA ARG A 197 -13.11 0.72 -0.22
C ARG A 197 -11.95 1.70 -0.10
N LYS A 198 -10.89 1.29 0.57
CA LYS A 198 -9.70 2.12 0.76
C LYS A 198 -9.02 2.30 -0.60
N GLY A 199 -8.79 3.54 -1.01
CA GLY A 199 -7.99 3.87 -2.17
C GLY A 199 -6.49 3.74 -1.90
N CYS A 200 -5.68 4.18 -2.85
CA CYS A 200 -4.23 4.28 -2.67
C CYS A 200 -3.68 5.56 -3.30
N TRP A 201 -2.44 5.91 -2.95
CA TRP A 201 -1.71 7.05 -3.49
C TRP A 201 -0.39 6.57 -4.07
N ILE A 202 -0.04 7.06 -5.24
CA ILE A 202 1.16 6.66 -5.95
C ILE A 202 1.90 7.91 -6.41
N GLY A 203 3.20 8.00 -6.13
CA GLY A 203 4.03 9.12 -6.56
C GLY A 203 5.46 8.67 -6.86
N ALA A 204 6.17 9.45 -7.68
CA ALA A 204 7.61 9.32 -7.88
C ALA A 204 8.31 10.42 -7.08
N VAL A 205 9.45 10.10 -6.50
CA VAL A 205 10.27 11.04 -5.74
C VAL A 205 11.25 11.71 -6.69
N GLU A 206 11.21 13.03 -6.77
CA GLU A 206 12.02 13.84 -7.70
C GLU A 206 12.67 15.02 -6.97
N PRO A 207 13.78 15.60 -7.50
CA PRO A 207 14.32 16.84 -6.99
C PRO A 207 13.30 17.98 -7.10
N THR A 208 13.36 18.92 -6.18
CA THR A 208 12.67 20.21 -6.32
C THR A 208 13.51 21.07 -7.24
N VAL A 209 12.95 21.51 -8.37
CA VAL A 209 13.62 22.42 -9.30
C VAL A 209 13.64 23.83 -8.71
#